data_daf258424aec594594a87c0ec0215690
#
_entry.id   daf258424aec594594a87c0ec0215690
#
_cell.length_a   1.000
_cell.length_b   1.000
_cell.length_c   1.000
_cell.angle_alpha   90.00
_cell.angle_beta   90.00
_cell.angle_gamma   90.00
#
_symmetry.space_group_name_H-M   'P 1'
#
loop_
_entity.id
_entity.type
_entity.pdbx_description
1 polymer ?
#
loop_
_entity_poly.entity_id
_entity_poly.type
_entity_poly.pdbx_seq_one_letter_code
_entity_poly.pdbx_strand_id
1 'polypeptide(L)'
;MFERARTEGRPILLDIGGVWCHWCHVLDAESYDDPETARLINEHFIPVKVDRDERPDIDARYQHAVQAISGQGGWPLTAFLTPEGEVFYGGTYFPPDDRFGRPSFRRVLQEVARVWREERERAVGTAREIRARVSAYAQAESSPGELSPALVEHAV
;
A
#
# COMPACT_ATOMS: atom_id res chain seq x y z
N MET A 1 11.73 -6.21 10.26
CA MET A 1 11.24 -5.54 9.02
C MET A 1 11.76 -4.10 8.92
N PHE A 2 11.35 -3.21 9.79
CA PHE A 2 11.76 -1.80 9.74
C PHE A 2 13.26 -1.61 9.97
N GLU A 3 13.84 -2.34 10.91
CA GLU A 3 15.27 -2.28 11.20
C GLU A 3 16.10 -2.68 9.98
N ARG A 4 15.71 -3.76 9.31
CA ARG A 4 16.37 -4.22 8.09
C ARG A 4 16.27 -3.18 6.97
N ALA A 5 15.09 -2.58 6.79
CA ALA A 5 14.87 -1.55 5.79
C ALA A 5 15.75 -0.32 6.03
N ARG A 6 15.87 0.11 7.29
CA ARG A 6 16.75 1.23 7.67
C ARG A 6 18.23 0.91 7.44
N THR A 7 18.66 -0.27 7.87
CA THR A 7 20.05 -0.70 7.74
C THR A 7 20.48 -0.82 6.29
N GLU A 8 19.63 -1.38 5.44
CA GLU A 8 19.92 -1.59 4.02
C GLU A 8 19.54 -0.38 3.15
N GLY A 9 18.86 0.62 3.71
CA GLY A 9 18.41 1.81 2.96
C GLY A 9 17.42 1.51 1.85
N ARG A 10 16.60 0.46 2.01
CA ARG A 10 15.66 0.00 0.99
C ARG A 10 14.20 0.24 1.42
N PRO A 11 13.32 0.59 0.46
CA PRO A 11 11.91 0.74 0.77
C PRO A 11 11.27 -0.64 0.98
N ILE A 12 10.15 -0.64 1.69
CA ILE A 12 9.38 -1.84 1.98
C ILE A 12 8.30 -2.01 0.91
N LEU A 13 8.19 -3.21 0.36
CA LEU A 13 7.07 -3.63 -0.47
C LEU A 13 6.13 -4.46 0.40
N LEU A 14 4.97 -3.89 0.71
CA LEU A 14 3.96 -4.52 1.54
C LEU A 14 2.84 -5.07 0.65
N ASP A 15 2.58 -6.37 0.77
CA ASP A 15 1.47 -7.04 0.12
C ASP A 15 0.50 -7.54 1.19
N ILE A 16 -0.73 -7.02 1.18
CA ILE A 16 -1.79 -7.44 2.10
C ILE A 16 -2.86 -8.17 1.32
N GLY A 17 -3.19 -9.36 1.76
CA GLY A 17 -4.21 -10.18 1.12
C GLY A 17 -4.84 -11.18 2.08
N GLY A 18 -5.44 -12.21 1.53
CA GLY A 18 -6.06 -13.29 2.29
C GLY A 18 -6.17 -14.55 1.46
N VAL A 19 -6.31 -15.68 2.12
CA VAL A 19 -6.43 -16.99 1.47
C VAL A 19 -7.68 -17.10 0.59
N TRP A 20 -8.72 -16.34 0.90
CA TRP A 20 -10.00 -16.28 0.16
C TRP A 20 -9.93 -15.37 -1.07
N CYS A 21 -8.85 -14.60 -1.25
CA CYS A 21 -8.75 -13.54 -2.25
C CYS A 21 -8.27 -14.10 -3.59
N HIS A 22 -9.17 -14.17 -4.56
CA HIS A 22 -8.86 -14.66 -5.91
C HIS A 22 -7.76 -13.83 -6.59
N TRP A 23 -7.89 -12.51 -6.59
CA TRP A 23 -6.92 -11.63 -7.24
C TRP A 23 -5.57 -11.59 -6.55
N CYS A 24 -5.50 -11.92 -5.25
CA CYS A 24 -4.23 -12.13 -4.57
C CYS A 24 -3.50 -13.34 -5.14
N HIS A 25 -4.21 -14.45 -5.38
CA HIS A 25 -3.64 -15.65 -6.00
C HIS A 25 -3.23 -15.40 -7.45
N VAL A 26 -4.01 -14.60 -8.19
CA VAL A 26 -3.65 -14.20 -9.56
C VAL A 26 -2.35 -13.39 -9.55
N LEU A 27 -2.23 -12.41 -8.67
CA LEU A 27 -1.01 -11.61 -8.55
C LEU A 27 0.20 -12.46 -8.17
N ASP A 28 0.02 -13.41 -7.25
CA ASP A 28 1.08 -14.35 -6.86
C ASP A 28 1.57 -15.15 -8.06
N ALA A 29 0.65 -15.74 -8.82
CA ALA A 29 0.99 -16.59 -9.97
C ALA A 29 1.58 -15.79 -11.13
N GLU A 30 1.06 -14.60 -11.42
CA GLU A 30 1.48 -13.81 -12.56
C GLU A 30 2.76 -13.01 -12.33
N SER A 31 2.99 -12.55 -11.10
CA SER A 31 4.08 -11.62 -10.80
C SER A 31 5.04 -12.11 -9.73
N TYR A 32 4.58 -12.44 -8.54
CA TYR A 32 5.48 -12.85 -7.45
C TYR A 32 6.22 -14.16 -7.73
N ASP A 33 5.60 -15.09 -8.44
CA ASP A 33 6.22 -16.37 -8.82
C ASP A 33 7.14 -16.24 -10.05
N ASP A 34 7.11 -15.12 -10.74
CA ASP A 34 8.00 -14.85 -11.87
C ASP A 34 9.44 -14.60 -11.37
N PRO A 35 10.44 -15.38 -11.83
CA PRO A 35 11.82 -15.26 -11.32
C PRO A 35 12.45 -13.88 -11.52
N GLU A 36 12.17 -13.20 -12.62
CA GLU A 36 12.72 -11.86 -12.88
C GLU A 36 12.09 -10.82 -11.96
N THR A 37 10.79 -10.89 -11.74
CA THR A 37 10.08 -10.01 -10.82
C THR A 37 10.55 -10.24 -9.39
N ALA A 38 10.71 -11.51 -8.98
CA ALA A 38 11.23 -11.87 -7.66
C ALA A 38 12.64 -11.32 -7.46
N ARG A 39 13.50 -11.42 -8.45
CA ARG A 39 14.86 -10.88 -8.40
C ARG A 39 14.85 -9.36 -8.21
N LEU A 40 14.02 -8.67 -8.97
CA LEU A 40 13.85 -7.22 -8.88
C LEU A 40 13.39 -6.79 -7.48
N ILE A 41 12.42 -7.49 -6.92
CA ILE A 41 11.92 -7.25 -5.58
C ILE A 41 13.02 -7.45 -4.54
N ASN A 42 13.70 -8.59 -4.58
CA ASN A 42 14.74 -8.92 -3.60
C ASN A 42 15.96 -7.99 -3.68
N GLU A 43 16.24 -7.45 -4.87
CA GLU A 43 17.35 -6.52 -5.06
C GLU A 43 17.07 -5.12 -4.53
N HIS A 44 15.84 -4.61 -4.69
CA HIS A 44 15.49 -3.22 -4.43
C HIS A 44 14.58 -2.97 -3.24
N PHE A 45 13.92 -3.99 -2.73
CA PHE A 45 12.90 -3.84 -1.69
C PHE A 45 13.12 -4.81 -0.53
N ILE A 46 12.49 -4.49 0.59
CA ILE A 46 12.26 -5.44 1.67
C ILE A 46 10.81 -5.92 1.50
N PRO A 47 10.58 -7.14 0.97
CA PRO A 47 9.22 -7.64 0.76
C PRO A 47 8.60 -8.16 2.05
N VAL A 48 7.33 -7.82 2.28
CA VAL A 48 6.56 -8.26 3.44
C VAL A 48 5.16 -8.64 2.97
N LYS A 49 4.72 -9.84 3.32
CA LYS A 49 3.34 -10.28 3.13
C LYS A 49 2.59 -10.29 4.45
N VAL A 50 1.37 -9.78 4.43
CA VAL A 50 0.48 -9.74 5.59
C VAL A 50 -0.86 -10.35 5.22
N ASP A 51 -1.35 -11.26 6.08
CA ASP A 51 -2.71 -11.78 6.00
C ASP A 51 -3.63 -10.83 6.77
N ARG A 52 -4.63 -10.28 6.08
CA ARG A 52 -5.56 -9.32 6.68
C ARG A 52 -6.40 -9.94 7.81
N ASP A 53 -6.65 -11.23 7.75
CA ASP A 53 -7.45 -11.92 8.77
C ASP A 53 -6.66 -12.11 10.06
N GLU A 54 -5.34 -12.25 9.97
CA GLU A 54 -4.45 -12.30 11.13
C GLU A 54 -4.12 -10.91 11.68
N ARG A 55 -4.01 -9.91 10.79
CA ARG A 55 -3.62 -8.55 11.17
C ARG A 55 -4.57 -7.50 10.56
N PRO A 56 -5.85 -7.49 11.01
CA PRO A 56 -6.81 -6.50 10.52
C PRO A 56 -6.45 -5.05 10.88
N ASP A 57 -5.67 -4.84 11.93
CA ASP A 57 -5.15 -3.54 12.33
C ASP A 57 -4.20 -2.95 11.27
N ILE A 58 -3.29 -3.78 10.76
CA ILE A 58 -2.36 -3.38 9.70
C ILE A 58 -3.12 -3.12 8.40
N ASP A 59 -4.04 -4.01 8.05
CA ASP A 59 -4.87 -3.86 6.86
C ASP A 59 -5.62 -2.53 6.87
N ALA A 60 -6.33 -2.22 7.94
CA ALA A 60 -7.10 -0.97 8.05
C ALA A 60 -6.22 0.26 7.89
N ARG A 61 -5.07 0.28 8.54
CA ARG A 61 -4.12 1.40 8.48
C ARG A 61 -3.67 1.68 7.05
N TYR A 62 -3.25 0.65 6.33
CA TYR A 62 -2.69 0.83 5.00
C TYR A 62 -3.76 0.94 3.91
N GLN A 63 -4.96 0.41 4.13
CA GLN A 63 -6.11 0.65 3.24
C GLN A 63 -6.42 2.14 3.13
N HIS A 64 -6.48 2.84 4.25
CA HIS A 64 -6.72 4.29 4.26
C HIS A 64 -5.65 5.06 3.49
N ALA A 65 -4.39 4.71 3.70
CA ALA A 65 -3.28 5.37 3.02
C ALA A 65 -3.31 5.16 1.50
N VAL A 66 -3.55 3.93 1.06
CA VAL A 66 -3.60 3.61 -0.37
C VAL A 66 -4.84 4.21 -1.03
N GLN A 67 -5.98 4.24 -0.36
CA GLN A 67 -7.17 4.94 -0.86
C GLN A 67 -6.92 6.43 -1.09
N ALA A 68 -6.15 7.06 -0.24
CA ALA A 68 -5.79 8.48 -0.39
C ALA A 68 -4.95 8.75 -1.65
N ILE A 69 -4.20 7.76 -2.11
CA ILE A 69 -3.35 7.86 -3.31
C ILE A 69 -4.12 7.50 -4.58
N SER A 70 -4.76 6.33 -4.57
CA SER A 70 -5.33 5.72 -5.78
C SER A 70 -6.84 5.92 -5.92
N GLY A 71 -7.50 6.39 -4.86
CA GLY A 71 -8.95 6.50 -4.81
C GLY A 71 -9.67 5.16 -4.62
N GLN A 72 -8.93 4.06 -4.53
CA GLN A 72 -9.49 2.72 -4.42
C GLN A 72 -8.77 1.91 -3.34
N GLY A 73 -9.54 1.17 -2.55
CA GLY A 73 -9.05 0.16 -1.64
C GLY A 73 -9.43 -1.24 -2.14
N GLY A 74 -8.97 -2.25 -1.47
CA GLY A 74 -9.29 -3.64 -1.78
C GLY A 74 -8.10 -4.57 -1.61
N TRP A 75 -8.26 -5.79 -2.07
CA TRP A 75 -7.24 -6.84 -2.01
C TRP A 75 -7.03 -7.45 -3.39
N PRO A 76 -5.77 -7.73 -3.78
CA PRO A 76 -4.55 -7.49 -3.01
C PRO A 76 -4.32 -5.99 -2.79
N LEU A 77 -3.79 -5.62 -1.65
CA LEU A 77 -3.30 -4.27 -1.40
C LEU A 77 -1.79 -4.27 -1.57
N THR A 78 -1.29 -3.41 -2.44
CA THR A 78 0.14 -3.23 -2.68
C THR A 78 0.54 -1.85 -2.19
N ALA A 79 1.49 -1.78 -1.27
CA ALA A 79 1.96 -0.51 -0.74
C ALA A 79 3.48 -0.46 -0.70
N PHE A 80 4.03 0.69 -1.06
CA PHE A 80 5.46 0.98 -0.97
C PHE A 80 5.69 1.93 0.17
N LEU A 81 6.50 1.50 1.14
CA LEU A 81 6.71 2.21 2.38
C LEU A 81 8.14 2.70 2.51
N THR A 82 8.30 3.84 3.16
CA THR A 82 9.61 4.25 3.67
C THR A 82 10.07 3.26 4.75
N PRO A 83 11.37 3.24 5.11
CA PRO A 83 11.84 2.40 6.22
C PRO A 83 11.14 2.66 7.55
N GLU A 84 10.52 3.82 7.72
CA GLU A 84 9.71 4.19 8.89
C GLU A 84 8.28 3.65 8.82
N GLY A 85 7.90 3.01 7.70
CA GLY A 85 6.58 2.40 7.52
C GLY A 85 5.50 3.35 7.01
N GLU A 86 5.88 4.44 6.39
CA GLU A 86 4.96 5.42 5.82
C GLU A 86 4.80 5.21 4.31
N VAL A 87 3.55 5.21 3.82
CA VAL A 87 3.24 4.94 2.42
C VAL A 87 3.59 6.14 1.54
N PHE A 88 4.34 5.91 0.46
CA PHE A 88 4.58 6.93 -0.55
C PHE A 88 4.02 6.58 -1.93
N TYR A 89 3.67 5.33 -2.17
CA TYR A 89 2.98 4.89 -3.37
C TYR A 89 2.23 3.60 -3.09
N GLY A 90 1.20 3.30 -3.89
CA GLY A 90 0.49 2.05 -3.74
C GLY A 90 -0.70 1.93 -4.67
N GLY A 91 -1.31 0.79 -4.63
CA GLY A 91 -2.49 0.44 -5.40
C GLY A 91 -3.02 -0.90 -4.95
N THR A 92 -3.84 -1.50 -5.78
CA THR A 92 -4.36 -2.84 -5.52
C THR A 92 -3.67 -3.85 -6.44
N TYR A 93 -4.39 -4.42 -7.39
CA TYR A 93 -3.83 -5.36 -8.34
C TYR A 93 -3.04 -4.63 -9.44
N PHE A 94 -1.85 -5.16 -9.78
CA PHE A 94 -1.06 -4.74 -10.94
C PHE A 94 -0.89 -5.93 -11.88
N PRO A 95 -1.19 -5.77 -13.20
CA PRO A 95 -1.06 -6.86 -14.16
C PRO A 95 0.40 -7.22 -14.46
N PRO A 96 0.66 -8.41 -15.06
CA PRO A 96 2.04 -8.81 -15.43
C PRO A 96 2.59 -8.05 -16.64
N ASP A 97 1.71 -7.44 -17.44
CA ASP A 97 2.06 -6.59 -18.59
C ASP A 97 1.18 -5.35 -18.60
N ASP A 98 1.52 -4.36 -19.42
CA ASP A 98 0.72 -3.14 -19.55
C ASP A 98 -0.65 -3.48 -20.19
N ARG A 99 -1.73 -3.37 -19.40
CA ARG A 99 -3.11 -3.68 -19.82
C ARG A 99 -4.10 -2.66 -19.26
N PHE A 100 -5.19 -2.45 -20.00
CA PHE A 100 -6.33 -1.67 -19.52
C PHE A 100 -5.96 -0.29 -18.96
N GLY A 101 -4.93 0.33 -19.54
CA GLY A 101 -4.44 1.63 -19.07
C GLY A 101 -3.65 1.55 -17.76
N ARG A 102 -3.35 0.34 -17.26
CA ARG A 102 -2.55 0.12 -16.04
C ARG A 102 -1.14 -0.31 -16.40
N PRO A 103 -0.11 0.22 -15.70
CA PRO A 103 1.25 -0.25 -15.90
C PRO A 103 1.41 -1.67 -15.35
N SER A 104 2.37 -2.41 -15.92
CA SER A 104 2.74 -3.72 -15.38
C SER A 104 3.34 -3.59 -13.98
N PHE A 105 3.20 -4.64 -13.19
CA PHE A 105 3.79 -4.68 -11.85
C PHE A 105 5.31 -4.46 -11.90
N ARG A 106 5.97 -5.10 -12.86
CA ARG A 106 7.41 -4.92 -13.07
C ARG A 106 7.78 -3.47 -13.34
N ARG A 107 7.01 -2.79 -14.18
CA ARG A 107 7.23 -1.37 -14.49
C ARG A 107 7.05 -0.49 -13.26
N VAL A 108 6.03 -0.77 -12.45
CA VAL A 108 5.81 -0.07 -11.18
C VAL A 108 7.00 -0.27 -10.24
N LEU A 109 7.47 -1.51 -10.10
CA LEU A 109 8.62 -1.84 -9.26
C LEU A 109 9.88 -1.09 -9.70
N GLN A 110 10.16 -1.07 -11.01
CA GLN A 110 11.30 -0.36 -11.57
C GLN A 110 11.23 1.14 -11.31
N GLU A 111 10.07 1.73 -11.51
CA GLU A 111 9.87 3.17 -11.31
C GLU A 111 9.96 3.56 -9.84
N VAL A 112 9.35 2.78 -8.95
CA VAL A 112 9.44 3.04 -7.51
C VAL A 112 10.89 2.89 -7.02
N ALA A 113 11.61 1.88 -7.50
CA ALA A 113 13.02 1.70 -7.16
C ALA A 113 13.86 2.89 -7.64
N ARG A 114 13.58 3.38 -8.85
CA ARG A 114 14.27 4.57 -9.40
C ARG A 114 14.00 5.80 -8.56
N VAL A 115 12.74 6.08 -8.23
CA VAL A 115 12.36 7.24 -7.41
C VAL A 115 13.03 7.17 -6.03
N TRP A 116 13.05 6.00 -5.42
CA TRP A 116 13.70 5.83 -4.11
C TRP A 116 15.21 6.08 -4.17
N ARG A 117 15.86 5.64 -5.23
CA ARG A 117 17.30 5.82 -5.42
C ARG A 117 17.67 7.26 -5.81
N GLU A 118 16.91 7.88 -6.71
CA GLU A 118 17.27 9.15 -7.34
C GLU A 118 16.51 10.35 -6.77
N GLU A 119 15.30 10.14 -6.26
CA GLU A 119 14.41 11.19 -5.78
C GLU A 119 13.85 10.86 -4.39
N ARG A 120 14.70 10.38 -3.49
CA ARG A 120 14.29 9.93 -2.15
C ARG A 120 13.55 10.99 -1.35
N GLU A 121 13.99 12.23 -1.43
CA GLU A 121 13.34 13.35 -0.73
C GLU A 121 11.90 13.56 -1.20
N ARG A 122 11.66 13.36 -2.49
CA ARG A 122 10.32 13.41 -3.06
C ARG A 122 9.44 12.29 -2.53
N ALA A 123 9.95 11.08 -2.44
CA ALA A 123 9.23 9.93 -1.87
C ALA A 123 8.88 10.18 -0.40
N VAL A 124 9.84 10.65 0.39
CA VAL A 124 9.63 10.97 1.82
C VAL A 124 8.62 12.11 1.98
N GLY A 125 8.72 13.14 1.15
CA GLY A 125 7.77 14.27 1.14
C GLY A 125 6.34 13.83 0.82
N THR A 126 6.18 12.97 -0.17
CA THR A 126 4.89 12.37 -0.53
C THR A 126 4.32 11.55 0.62
N ALA A 127 5.15 10.74 1.29
CA ALA A 127 4.73 9.96 2.45
C ALA A 127 4.21 10.84 3.58
N ARG A 128 4.86 11.97 3.84
CA ARG A 128 4.42 12.94 4.85
C ARG A 128 3.07 13.56 4.49
N GLU A 129 2.86 13.91 3.24
CA GLU A 129 1.59 14.47 2.76
C GLU A 129 0.44 13.47 2.92
N ILE A 130 0.68 12.21 2.56
CA ILE A 130 -0.30 11.13 2.69
C ILE A 130 -0.65 10.92 4.17
N ARG A 131 0.35 10.86 5.03
CA ARG A 131 0.16 10.73 6.47
C ARG A 131 -0.68 11.87 7.03
N ALA A 132 -0.41 13.11 6.61
CA ALA A 132 -1.17 14.27 7.03
C ALA A 132 -2.65 14.18 6.61
N ARG A 133 -2.93 13.74 5.39
CA ARG A 133 -4.30 13.55 4.89
C ARG A 133 -5.03 12.45 5.66
N VAL A 134 -4.39 11.32 5.91
CA VAL A 134 -4.98 10.22 6.68
C VAL A 134 -5.27 10.65 8.11
N SER A 135 -4.36 11.37 8.76
CA SER A 135 -4.55 11.90 10.11
C SER A 135 -5.69 12.90 10.17
N ALA A 136 -5.80 13.81 9.20
CA ALA A 136 -6.89 14.78 9.13
C ALA A 136 -8.24 14.08 8.96
N TYR A 137 -8.32 13.05 8.12
CA TYR A 137 -9.51 12.26 7.91
C TYR A 137 -9.93 11.52 9.19
N ALA A 138 -8.98 10.87 9.87
CA ALA A 138 -9.23 10.17 11.11
C ALA A 138 -9.71 11.12 12.23
N GLN A 139 -9.17 12.32 12.30
CA GLN A 139 -9.62 13.34 13.25
C GLN A 139 -11.03 13.83 12.94
N ALA A 140 -11.37 13.99 11.67
CA ALA A 140 -12.72 14.37 11.26
C ALA A 140 -13.76 13.29 11.58
N GLU A 141 -13.41 12.01 11.42
CA GLU A 141 -14.27 10.88 11.78
C GLU A 141 -14.40 10.70 13.30
N SER A 142 -13.34 10.97 14.05
CA SER A 142 -13.33 10.83 15.51
C SER A 142 -13.82 12.07 16.26
N SER A 143 -14.08 13.16 15.57
CA SER A 143 -14.78 14.30 16.17
C SER A 143 -16.11 13.82 16.72
N PRO A 144 -16.41 14.02 18.04
CA PRO A 144 -17.71 13.68 18.57
C PRO A 144 -18.75 14.58 17.91
N GLY A 145 -19.27 14.11 16.78
CA GLY A 145 -20.52 14.65 16.26
C GLY A 145 -21.56 14.41 17.33
N GLU A 146 -22.18 15.45 17.83
CA GLU A 146 -23.35 15.29 18.63
C GLU A 146 -24.33 14.40 17.89
N LEU A 147 -24.62 13.23 18.45
CA LEU A 147 -25.72 12.39 18.00
C LEU A 147 -26.99 13.19 18.17
N SER A 148 -27.31 14.04 17.21
CA SER A 148 -28.57 14.75 17.23
C SER A 148 -29.70 13.74 17.05
N PRO A 149 -30.85 13.92 17.68
CA PRO A 149 -32.02 13.06 17.48
C PRO A 149 -32.40 12.89 16.02
N ALA A 150 -32.11 13.86 15.17
CA ALA A 150 -32.32 13.81 13.71
C ALA A 150 -31.48 12.76 13.01
N LEU A 151 -30.27 12.44 13.50
CA LEU A 151 -29.41 11.38 12.96
C LEU A 151 -29.96 9.99 13.27
N VAL A 152 -30.64 9.83 14.40
CA VAL A 152 -31.24 8.56 14.80
C VAL A 152 -32.52 8.30 14.01
N GLU A 153 -33.27 9.32 13.64
CA GLU A 153 -34.50 9.21 12.84
C GLU A 153 -34.18 8.82 11.38
N HIS A 154 -33.02 9.19 10.85
CA HIS A 154 -32.60 8.82 9.49
C HIS A 154 -31.90 7.46 9.41
N ALA A 155 -31.53 6.85 10.52
CA ALA A 155 -30.87 5.55 10.58
C ALA A 155 -31.85 4.37 10.72
N VAL A 156 -33.14 4.62 10.78
CA VAL A 156 -34.19 3.60 10.91
C VAL A 156 -34.88 3.36 9.57
#